data_866451a1013d5faa59007a6d0f9b60f8
#
_entry.id   866451a1013d5faa59007a6d0f9b60f8
#
_cell.length_a   1.000
_cell.length_b   1.000
_cell.length_c   1.000
_cell.angle_alpha   90.00
_cell.angle_beta   90.00
_cell.angle_gamma   90.00
#
_symmetry.space_group_name_H-M   'P 1'
#
loop_
_entity.id
_entity.type
_entity.pdbx_description
1 polymer ?
#
loop_
_entity_poly.entity_id
_entity_poly.type
_entity_poly.pdbx_seq_one_letter_code
_entity_poly.pdbx_strand_id
1 'polypeptide(L)'
;MMDAVTVPPFERFYEAWSGEILAFLRRRLGAADAEDAFQETFLRALRGYDRLEHGRELRAWAYTIAARVAADVHRRRRPAAGAVESAADDTRPAYAEIEHLANGLPPTERAAVVLRYGYDLSYEDIGAALGSNADAARQATSSGIRRLRRKELL
;
A
#
# COMPACT_ATOMS: atom_id res chain seq x y z
N MET A 1 11.21 -0.23 26.86
CA MET A 1 11.12 0.07 26.50
C MET A 1 10.57 0.36 25.73
N MET A 2 10.22 0.53 25.48
CA MET A 2 9.80 0.78 24.85
C MET A 2 9.67 0.84 23.78
N ASP A 3 9.59 0.67 23.41
CA ASP A 3 9.80 0.79 22.29
C ASP A 3 8.85 0.46 21.42
N ALA A 4 7.97 -0.17 21.61
CA ALA A 4 6.93 -0.48 20.75
C ALA A 4 6.13 0.73 20.53
N VAL A 5 5.94 1.13 19.34
CA VAL A 5 5.14 2.27 19.04
C VAL A 5 3.69 1.88 19.24
N THR A 6 3.01 2.57 20.11
CA THR A 6 1.63 2.26 20.40
C THR A 6 0.75 2.64 19.23
N VAL A 7 -0.26 1.84 18.97
CA VAL A 7 -1.25 2.16 17.94
C VAL A 7 -2.19 3.21 18.51
N PRO A 8 -2.29 4.39 17.90
CA PRO A 8 -3.17 5.43 18.42
C PRO A 8 -4.63 5.09 18.18
N PRO A 9 -5.56 5.80 18.80
CA PRO A 9 -6.97 5.61 18.47
C PRO A 9 -7.22 5.88 16.99
N PHE A 10 -8.18 5.19 16.43
CA PHE A 10 -8.45 5.31 14.99
C PHE A 10 -8.70 6.76 14.58
N GLU A 11 -9.37 7.54 15.42
CA GLU A 11 -9.64 8.92 15.07
C GLU A 11 -8.36 9.72 14.82
N ARG A 12 -7.31 9.45 15.60
CA ARG A 12 -6.05 10.12 15.40
C ARG A 12 -5.41 9.71 14.10
N PHE A 13 -5.47 8.43 13.81
CA PHE A 13 -4.96 7.91 12.56
C PHE A 13 -5.68 8.58 11.38
N TYR A 14 -7.01 8.66 11.47
CA TYR A 14 -7.79 9.26 10.40
C TYR A 14 -7.42 10.73 10.22
N GLU A 15 -7.35 11.48 11.32
CA GLU A 15 -7.02 12.90 11.24
C GLU A 15 -5.65 13.12 10.65
N ALA A 16 -4.71 12.26 11.00
CA ALA A 16 -3.34 12.46 10.56
C ALA A 16 -3.17 12.21 9.06
N TRP A 17 -3.84 11.21 8.51
CA TRP A 17 -3.53 10.79 7.16
C TRP A 17 -4.64 10.94 6.13
N SER A 18 -5.86 11.28 6.55
CA SER A 18 -6.98 11.27 5.60
C SER A 18 -6.80 12.26 4.47
N GLY A 19 -6.30 13.46 4.76
CA GLY A 19 -6.11 14.45 3.70
C GLY A 19 -5.11 14.01 2.66
N GLU A 20 -4.03 13.42 3.12
CA GLU A 20 -2.97 12.98 2.23
C GLU A 20 -3.45 11.79 1.38
N ILE A 21 -4.20 10.88 1.97
CA ILE A 21 -4.71 9.74 1.24
C ILE A 21 -5.74 10.19 0.19
N LEU A 22 -6.60 11.15 0.55
CA LEU A 22 -7.55 11.63 -0.44
C LEU A 22 -6.83 12.28 -1.62
N ALA A 23 -5.78 13.05 -1.35
CA ALA A 23 -5.01 13.67 -2.42
C ALA A 23 -4.36 12.61 -3.31
N PHE A 24 -3.82 11.56 -2.70
CA PHE A 24 -3.24 10.46 -3.46
C PHE A 24 -4.30 9.81 -4.37
N LEU A 25 -5.49 9.54 -3.82
CA LEU A 25 -6.53 8.90 -4.60
C LEU A 25 -7.03 9.80 -5.74
N ARG A 26 -7.08 11.11 -5.51
CA ARG A 26 -7.47 12.01 -6.57
C ARG A 26 -6.47 12.01 -7.71
N ARG A 27 -5.19 11.97 -7.38
CA ARG A 27 -4.18 11.92 -8.44
C ARG A 27 -4.27 10.61 -9.20
N ARG A 28 -4.60 9.55 -8.52
CA ARG A 28 -4.57 8.23 -9.13
C ARG A 28 -5.84 7.89 -9.89
N LEU A 29 -6.99 8.36 -9.40
CA LEU A 29 -8.27 7.96 -9.96
C LEU A 29 -9.07 9.11 -10.57
N GLY A 30 -8.71 10.35 -10.27
CA GLY A 30 -9.53 11.47 -10.67
C GLY A 30 -10.60 11.74 -9.65
N ALA A 31 -11.20 12.93 -9.73
CA ALA A 31 -12.09 13.39 -8.69
C ALA A 31 -13.35 12.54 -8.55
N ALA A 32 -13.84 12.03 -9.66
CA ALA A 32 -15.11 11.33 -9.61
C ALA A 32 -15.03 10.04 -8.80
N ASP A 33 -13.94 9.30 -8.92
CA ASP A 33 -13.83 8.04 -8.24
C ASP A 33 -13.14 8.14 -6.90
N ALA A 34 -12.47 9.25 -6.64
CA ALA A 34 -11.65 9.36 -5.44
C ALA A 34 -12.47 9.32 -4.17
N GLU A 35 -13.66 9.92 -4.18
CA GLU A 35 -14.47 9.97 -2.96
C GLU A 35 -14.89 8.57 -2.52
N ASP A 36 -15.39 7.78 -3.45
CA ASP A 36 -15.79 6.43 -3.10
C ASP A 36 -14.59 5.58 -2.69
N ALA A 37 -13.48 5.76 -3.39
CA ALA A 37 -12.27 5.03 -3.04
C ALA A 37 -11.75 5.44 -1.67
N PHE A 38 -11.88 6.72 -1.33
CA PHE A 38 -11.47 7.20 -0.02
C PHE A 38 -12.30 6.56 1.08
N GLN A 39 -13.62 6.51 0.90
CA GLN A 39 -14.47 5.87 1.89
C GLN A 39 -14.14 4.41 2.03
N GLU A 40 -13.94 3.72 0.93
CA GLU A 40 -13.61 2.30 1.00
C GLU A 40 -12.27 2.07 1.68
N THR A 41 -11.31 2.95 1.42
CA THR A 41 -9.99 2.84 2.03
C THR A 41 -10.11 2.90 3.55
N PHE A 42 -10.84 3.87 4.06
CA PHE A 42 -10.91 4.02 5.51
C PHE A 42 -11.86 3.04 6.16
N LEU A 43 -12.82 2.49 5.43
CA LEU A 43 -13.59 1.36 5.95
C LEU A 43 -12.72 0.12 6.10
N ARG A 44 -11.87 -0.15 5.13
CA ARG A 44 -10.95 -1.27 5.24
C ARG A 44 -9.95 -1.05 6.36
N ALA A 45 -9.48 0.20 6.50
CA ALA A 45 -8.56 0.51 7.58
C ALA A 45 -9.24 0.28 8.93
N LEU A 46 -10.47 0.70 9.08
CA LEU A 46 -11.18 0.52 10.32
C LEU A 46 -11.32 -0.98 10.66
N ARG A 47 -11.68 -1.77 9.66
CA ARG A 47 -11.83 -3.21 9.90
C ARG A 47 -10.54 -3.88 10.30
N GLY A 48 -9.42 -3.40 9.78
CA GLY A 48 -8.13 -4.00 10.09
C GLY A 48 -7.42 -3.40 11.26
N TYR A 49 -7.96 -2.32 11.81
CA TYR A 49 -7.24 -1.55 12.81
C TYR A 49 -6.99 -2.34 14.09
N ASP A 50 -7.94 -3.14 14.48
CA ASP A 50 -7.82 -3.92 15.71
C ASP A 50 -6.74 -4.98 15.63
N ARG A 51 -6.33 -5.36 14.43
CA ARG A 51 -5.32 -6.39 14.28
C ARG A 51 -3.90 -5.83 14.21
N LEU A 52 -3.75 -4.52 14.25
CA LEU A 52 -2.43 -3.92 14.21
C LEU A 52 -1.70 -4.19 15.51
N GLU A 53 -0.46 -4.64 15.37
CA GLU A 53 0.31 -4.99 16.54
C GLU A 53 1.17 -3.82 17.02
N HIS A 54 1.43 -2.87 16.16
CA HIS A 54 2.21 -1.69 16.55
C HIS A 54 1.86 -0.56 15.62
N GLY A 55 2.26 0.65 16.00
CA GLY A 55 1.95 1.85 15.24
C GLY A 55 3.02 2.29 14.27
N ARG A 56 3.98 1.42 13.95
CA ARG A 56 5.01 1.82 13.01
C ARG A 56 4.49 1.77 11.59
N GLU A 57 4.92 2.71 10.81
CA GLU A 57 4.59 2.76 9.39
C GLU A 57 3.11 2.78 9.12
N LEU A 58 2.34 3.46 9.98
CA LEU A 58 0.90 3.57 9.74
C LEU A 58 0.58 4.36 8.48
N ARG A 59 1.41 5.36 8.16
CA ARG A 59 1.22 6.09 6.92
C ARG A 59 1.34 5.16 5.71
N ALA A 60 2.39 4.34 5.70
CA ALA A 60 2.59 3.40 4.59
C ALA A 60 1.48 2.36 4.56
N TRP A 61 1.00 1.93 5.71
CA TRP A 61 -0.12 1.01 5.79
C TRP A 61 -1.37 1.60 5.13
N ALA A 62 -1.64 2.88 5.41
CA ALA A 62 -2.78 3.55 4.80
C ALA A 62 -2.61 3.65 3.28
N TYR A 63 -1.41 3.98 2.82
CA TYR A 63 -1.16 4.05 1.38
C TYR A 63 -1.32 2.68 0.71
N THR A 64 -0.92 1.63 1.39
CA THR A 64 -1.07 0.29 0.81
C THR A 64 -2.55 -0.04 0.63
N ILE A 65 -3.38 0.28 1.61
CA ILE A 65 -4.80 0.04 1.48
C ILE A 65 -5.37 0.88 0.34
N ALA A 66 -5.00 2.16 0.29
CA ALA A 66 -5.49 3.06 -0.75
C ALA A 66 -5.06 2.59 -2.14
N ALA A 67 -3.81 2.14 -2.26
CA ALA A 67 -3.32 1.66 -3.55
C ALA A 67 -4.08 0.41 -3.98
N ARG A 68 -4.40 -0.47 -3.04
CA ARG A 68 -5.17 -1.66 -3.37
C ARG A 68 -6.57 -1.29 -3.83
N VAL A 69 -7.21 -0.34 -3.14
CA VAL A 69 -8.54 0.11 -3.53
C VAL A 69 -8.48 0.72 -4.93
N ALA A 70 -7.46 1.55 -5.20
CA ALA A 70 -7.31 2.16 -6.51
C ALA A 70 -7.10 1.11 -7.59
N ALA A 71 -6.32 0.10 -7.30
CA ALA A 71 -6.10 -0.98 -8.27
C ALA A 71 -7.40 -1.72 -8.56
N ASP A 72 -8.21 -1.94 -7.53
CA ASP A 72 -9.50 -2.60 -7.71
C ASP A 72 -10.42 -1.74 -8.58
N VAL A 73 -10.42 -0.43 -8.38
CA VAL A 73 -11.23 0.46 -9.19
C VAL A 73 -10.78 0.41 -10.65
N HIS A 74 -9.48 0.47 -10.90
CA HIS A 74 -8.97 0.37 -12.26
C HIS A 74 -9.37 -0.95 -12.91
N ARG A 75 -9.29 -2.03 -12.17
CA ARG A 75 -9.64 -3.32 -12.71
C ARG A 75 -11.12 -3.38 -13.10
N ARG A 76 -11.98 -2.85 -12.25
CA ARG A 76 -13.40 -2.86 -12.55
C ARG A 76 -13.75 -1.98 -13.72
N ARG A 77 -12.95 -0.93 -14.00
CA ARG A 77 -13.26 -0.04 -15.09
C ARG A 77 -12.64 -0.46 -16.38
N ARG A 78 -11.84 -1.50 -16.38
CA ARG A 78 -11.25 -1.94 -17.63
C ARG A 78 -12.30 -2.39 -18.57
N PRO A 79 -12.14 -2.10 -19.83
CA PRO A 79 -13.09 -2.55 -20.81
C PRO A 79 -13.17 -4.03 -20.83
N ALA A 80 -14.21 -4.47 -21.37
CA ALA A 80 -14.47 -5.83 -21.38
C ALA A 80 -13.39 -6.68 -21.82
N ALA A 81 -12.56 -6.16 -22.54
CA ALA A 81 -11.55 -6.98 -22.95
C ALA A 81 -11.05 -7.73 -21.84
N GLY A 82 -10.92 -7.10 -20.89
CA GLY A 82 -10.34 -7.78 -19.95
C GLY A 82 -11.09 -8.77 -19.44
N ALA A 83 -12.14 -8.61 -19.62
CA ALA A 83 -12.84 -9.44 -19.03
C ALA A 83 -12.54 -10.64 -19.05
N VAL A 84 -12.33 -10.92 -19.52
CA VAL A 84 -12.18 -12.03 -19.58
C VAL A 84 -12.09 -12.61 -18.59
N GLU A 85 -12.28 -12.68 -18.23
CA GLU A 85 -12.31 -13.21 -17.58
C GLU A 85 -12.02 -13.87 -16.94
N SER A 86 -12.15 -14.03 -16.97
CA SER A 86 -11.91 -14.89 -16.63
C SER A 86 -11.11 -15.17 -15.81
N ALA A 87 -10.46 -15.15 -16.11
CA ALA A 87 -9.46 -15.39 -15.43
C ALA A 87 -9.63 -15.03 -14.11
N ALA A 88 -10.32 -14.26 -13.99
CA ALA A 88 -10.39 -13.80 -12.83
C ALA A 88 -10.36 -14.70 -11.78
N ASP A 89 -10.83 -15.77 -11.98
CA ASP A 89 -11.02 -16.45 -10.93
C ASP A 89 -9.88 -16.86 -10.25
N ASP A 90 -9.04 -17.38 -10.77
CA ASP A 90 -8.11 -17.89 -10.01
C ASP A 90 -6.95 -17.10 -9.92
N THR A 91 -6.86 -16.11 -10.57
CA THR A 91 -5.72 -15.42 -10.56
C THR A 91 -5.68 -14.50 -9.44
N ARG A 92 -4.77 -14.61 -8.57
CA ARG A 92 -4.58 -13.64 -7.55
C ARG A 92 -3.97 -12.41 -8.15
N PRO A 93 -4.36 -11.25 -7.69
CA PRO A 93 -3.72 -10.02 -8.16
C PRO A 93 -2.23 -10.05 -7.86
N ALA A 94 -1.47 -9.40 -8.72
CA ALA A 94 -0.03 -9.39 -8.55
C ALA A 94 0.40 -8.88 -7.18
N TYR A 95 -0.34 -7.93 -6.64
CA TYR A 95 0.07 -7.39 -5.35
C TYR A 95 0.01 -8.45 -4.24
N ALA A 96 -0.83 -9.46 -4.38
CA ALA A 96 -0.92 -10.48 -3.34
C ALA A 96 0.36 -11.28 -3.26
N GLU A 97 0.93 -11.61 -4.40
CA GLU A 97 2.17 -12.33 -4.39
C GLU A 97 3.32 -11.49 -3.86
N ILE A 98 3.37 -10.23 -4.27
CA ILE A 98 4.43 -9.36 -3.80
C ILE A 98 4.32 -9.16 -2.29
N GLU A 99 3.10 -9.00 -1.78
CA GLU A 99 2.92 -8.85 -0.34
C GLU A 99 3.41 -10.08 0.40
N HIS A 100 3.13 -11.24 -0.13
CA HIS A 100 3.58 -12.47 0.49
C HIS A 100 5.11 -12.56 0.49
N LEU A 101 5.72 -12.30 -0.66
CA LEU A 101 7.16 -12.37 -0.76
C LEU A 101 7.86 -11.38 0.16
N ALA A 102 7.28 -10.20 0.32
CA ALA A 102 7.91 -9.16 1.11
C ALA A 102 7.66 -9.29 2.60
N ASN A 103 6.94 -10.32 3.00
CA ASN A 103 6.48 -10.42 4.37
C ASN A 103 7.59 -10.46 5.40
N GLY A 104 8.75 -10.95 5.06
CA GLY A 104 9.86 -11.03 6.00
C GLY A 104 10.80 -9.83 5.98
N LEU A 105 10.50 -8.81 5.19
CA LEU A 105 11.39 -7.66 5.12
C LEU A 105 11.13 -6.71 6.28
N PRO A 106 12.14 -5.90 6.66
CA PRO A 106 11.89 -4.85 7.62
C PRO A 106 10.77 -3.94 7.14
N PRO A 107 10.03 -3.28 8.04
CA PRO A 107 8.81 -2.57 7.63
C PRO A 107 8.98 -1.54 6.53
N THR A 108 10.03 -0.75 6.58
CA THR A 108 10.23 0.28 5.56
C THR A 108 10.54 -0.33 4.21
N GLU A 109 11.39 -1.34 4.19
CA GLU A 109 11.72 -2.01 2.93
C GLU A 109 10.52 -2.77 2.40
N ARG A 110 9.77 -3.41 3.29
CA ARG A 110 8.57 -4.11 2.88
C ARG A 110 7.61 -3.16 2.22
N ALA A 111 7.34 -2.02 2.85
CA ALA A 111 6.41 -1.05 2.28
C ALA A 111 6.88 -0.57 0.92
N ALA A 112 8.17 -0.28 0.79
CA ALA A 112 8.68 0.23 -0.48
C ALA A 112 8.54 -0.81 -1.59
N VAL A 113 8.89 -2.06 -1.31
CA VAL A 113 8.81 -3.11 -2.31
C VAL A 113 7.37 -3.38 -2.72
N VAL A 114 6.48 -3.46 -1.73
CA VAL A 114 5.07 -3.72 -2.01
C VAL A 114 4.47 -2.60 -2.84
N LEU A 115 4.73 -1.34 -2.46
CA LEU A 115 4.13 -0.23 -3.19
C LEU A 115 4.72 -0.10 -4.59
N ARG A 116 6.00 -0.41 -4.76
CA ARG A 116 6.63 -0.29 -6.06
C ARG A 116 6.23 -1.42 -7.00
N TYR A 117 6.35 -2.65 -6.54
CA TYR A 117 6.15 -3.78 -7.43
C TYR A 117 4.75 -4.36 -7.38
N GLY A 118 4.04 -4.15 -6.30
CA GLY A 118 2.66 -4.60 -6.21
C GLY A 118 1.69 -3.62 -6.81
N TYR A 119 1.97 -2.32 -6.68
CA TYR A 119 1.02 -1.29 -7.10
C TYR A 119 1.59 -0.28 -8.06
N ASP A 120 2.86 -0.41 -8.40
CA ASP A 120 3.48 0.43 -9.44
C ASP A 120 3.47 1.92 -9.08
N LEU A 121 3.64 2.23 -7.82
CA LEU A 121 3.73 3.62 -7.42
C LEU A 121 5.08 4.21 -7.83
N SER A 122 5.09 5.51 -8.08
CA SER A 122 6.33 6.21 -8.33
C SER A 122 7.15 6.28 -7.05
N TYR A 123 8.47 6.48 -7.19
CA TYR A 123 9.28 6.66 -6.00
C TYR A 123 8.89 7.90 -5.23
N GLU A 124 8.36 8.91 -5.91
CA GLU A 124 7.88 10.09 -5.21
C GLU A 124 6.70 9.75 -4.31
N ASP A 125 5.76 8.98 -4.81
CA ASP A 125 4.61 8.59 -4.00
C ASP A 125 5.03 7.67 -2.87
N ILE A 126 5.98 6.77 -3.14
CA ILE A 126 6.47 5.89 -2.09
C ILE A 126 7.19 6.70 -1.03
N GLY A 127 7.99 7.69 -1.45
CA GLY A 127 8.66 8.57 -0.49
C GLY A 127 7.64 9.26 0.39
N ALA A 128 6.55 9.75 -0.19
CA ALA A 128 5.50 10.37 0.62
C ALA A 128 4.92 9.37 1.61
N ALA A 129 4.66 8.16 1.16
CA ALA A 129 4.09 7.13 2.04
C ALA A 129 5.02 6.80 3.19
N LEU A 130 6.33 6.87 2.95
CA LEU A 130 7.30 6.56 3.99
C LEU A 130 7.66 7.78 4.83
N GLY A 131 7.09 8.94 4.52
CA GLY A 131 7.44 10.15 5.23
C GLY A 131 8.82 10.66 4.87
N SER A 132 9.24 10.43 3.63
CA SER A 132 10.59 10.75 3.21
C SER A 132 10.57 11.30 1.78
N ASN A 133 11.48 10.88 0.93
CA ASN A 133 11.57 11.40 -0.42
C ASN A 133 11.85 10.28 -1.42
N ALA A 134 11.90 10.63 -2.69
CA ALA A 134 12.07 9.63 -3.74
C ALA A 134 13.38 8.87 -3.64
N ASP A 135 14.45 9.56 -3.24
CA ASP A 135 15.74 8.88 -3.11
C ASP A 135 15.71 7.83 -2.00
N ALA A 136 15.12 8.18 -0.87
CA ALA A 136 15.00 7.22 0.23
C ALA A 136 14.13 6.06 -0.18
N ALA A 137 13.08 6.32 -0.94
CA ALA A 137 12.20 5.26 -1.43
C ALA A 137 12.97 4.31 -2.36
N ARG A 138 13.79 4.88 -3.25
CA ARG A 138 14.57 4.07 -4.16
C ARG A 138 15.56 3.21 -3.41
N GLN A 139 16.20 3.78 -2.39
CA GLN A 139 17.15 3.02 -1.59
C GLN A 139 16.48 1.90 -0.80
N ALA A 140 15.33 2.18 -0.21
CA ALA A 140 14.61 1.17 0.54
C ALA A 140 14.16 0.03 -0.37
N THR A 141 13.71 0.37 -1.59
CA THR A 141 13.30 -0.64 -2.55
C THR A 141 14.50 -1.51 -2.94
N SER A 142 15.63 -0.87 -3.24
CA SER A 142 16.83 -1.63 -3.62
C SER A 142 17.31 -2.53 -2.50
N SER A 143 17.31 -2.02 -1.28
CA SER A 143 17.73 -2.85 -0.14
C SER A 143 16.79 -4.04 0.04
N GLY A 144 15.50 -3.80 -0.09
CA GLY A 144 14.53 -4.88 0.05
C GLY A 144 14.73 -5.96 -1.00
N ILE A 145 14.95 -5.55 -2.24
CA ILE A 145 15.19 -6.51 -3.31
C ILE A 145 16.46 -7.30 -3.06
N ARG A 146 17.52 -6.64 -2.59
CA ARG A 146 18.76 -7.37 -2.29
C ARG A 146 18.54 -8.41 -1.20
N ARG A 147 17.76 -8.07 -0.17
CA ARG A 147 17.48 -9.04 0.88
C ARG A 147 16.69 -10.23 0.34
N LEU A 148 15.73 -9.96 -0.52
CA LEU A 148 14.94 -11.05 -1.09
C LEU A 148 15.81 -11.96 -1.96
N ARG A 149 16.70 -11.37 -2.74
CA ARG A 149 17.58 -12.18 -3.58
C ARG A 149 18.50 -13.06 -2.75
N ARG A 150 19.01 -12.53 -1.64
CA ARG A 150 19.86 -13.32 -0.80
C ARG A 150 19.12 -14.51 -0.21
N LYS A 151 17.87 -14.28 0.16
CA LYS A 151 17.10 -15.38 0.71
C LYS A 151 16.84 -16.45 -0.32
N GLU A 152 16.59 -16.05 -1.53
CA GLU A 152 16.31 -17.04 -2.54
C GLU A 152 17.51 -17.84 -2.93
N LEU A 153 18.67 -17.27 -2.82
CA LEU A 153 19.86 -18.00 -3.17
C LEU A 153 20.26 -18.99 -2.10
N LEU A 154 19.71 -18.88 -0.96
CA LEU A 154 20.00 -19.83 0.08
C LEU A 154 19.01 -20.97 0.02
#